data_e75817cb6e934d094c8e970c6b59b967
#
_entry.id   e75817cb6e934d094c8e970c6b59b967
#
_cell.length_a   1.000
_cell.length_b   1.000
_cell.length_c   1.000
_cell.angle_alpha   90.00
_cell.angle_beta   90.00
_cell.angle_gamma   90.00
#
_symmetry.space_group_name_H-M   'P 1'
#
loop_
_entity.id
_entity.type
_entity.pdbx_description
1 polymer ?
#
loop_
_entity_poly.entity_id
_entity_poly.type
_entity_poly.pdbx_seq_one_letter_code
_entity_poly.pdbx_strand_id
1 'polypeptide(L)'
;MSNPRQTRAPQPRIVRRAVLLSQVRLFFQSLTWALLLRPFRSPVTTTTDLLVVQRAKQILNSEAVWNRDDDRLYHSDAKTFSLYIALAKTSREVSGKFEHRGGYMEEARFVIGEIAPQKHYDHPLMDFNNDPTTTLADIQRVLALTEIRIIKKLQNEKGRTRPPRDLLHVA
;
A
#
# COMPACT_ATOMS: atom_id res chain seq x y z
N MET A 1 -54.12 32.17 53.40
CA MET A 1 -53.09 31.25 52.84
C MET A 1 -53.04 31.47 51.37
N SER A 2 -52.06 32.26 50.89
CA SER A 2 -51.96 32.73 49.50
C SER A 2 -50.82 31.97 48.83
N ASN A 3 -51.12 31.26 47.73
CA ASN A 3 -50.19 30.45 46.96
C ASN A 3 -49.43 31.33 45.93
N PRO A 4 -48.09 31.40 45.92
CA PRO A 4 -47.34 32.17 44.92
C PRO A 4 -47.26 31.41 43.57
N ARG A 5 -47.74 32.05 42.50
CA ARG A 5 -47.59 31.60 41.12
C ARG A 5 -46.11 31.65 40.72
N GLN A 6 -45.54 30.54 40.42
CA GLN A 6 -44.24 30.46 39.78
C GLN A 6 -44.36 30.89 38.32
N THR A 7 -43.76 32.05 37.98
CA THR A 7 -43.56 32.53 36.61
C THR A 7 -42.38 31.78 35.96
N ARG A 8 -42.69 30.96 35.01
CA ARG A 8 -41.70 30.23 34.19
C ARG A 8 -41.06 31.20 33.22
N ALA A 9 -39.76 31.46 33.35
CA ALA A 9 -39.00 32.29 32.43
C ALA A 9 -38.92 31.66 31.02
N PRO A 10 -39.04 32.47 29.93
CA PRO A 10 -38.93 31.94 28.58
C PRO A 10 -37.48 31.59 28.28
N GLN A 11 -37.26 30.35 27.84
CA GLN A 11 -35.96 29.90 27.39
C GLN A 11 -35.54 30.58 26.09
N PRO A 12 -34.31 31.06 25.94
CA PRO A 12 -33.89 31.77 24.75
C PRO A 12 -33.82 30.87 23.53
N ARG A 13 -34.50 31.22 22.44
CA ARG A 13 -34.58 30.53 21.15
C ARG A 13 -33.20 30.36 20.45
N ILE A 14 -32.16 30.99 20.96
CA ILE A 14 -30.79 30.99 20.38
C ILE A 14 -30.10 29.64 20.55
N VAL A 15 -30.36 28.88 21.61
CA VAL A 15 -29.67 27.63 21.89
C VAL A 15 -30.02 26.49 20.88
N ARG A 16 -31.24 26.49 20.35
CA ARG A 16 -31.67 25.49 19.38
C ARG A 16 -30.99 25.58 18.00
N ARG A 17 -30.64 26.83 17.54
CA ARG A 17 -29.95 27.01 16.24
C ARG A 17 -28.48 26.63 16.30
N ALA A 18 -27.79 26.81 17.41
CA ALA A 18 -26.38 26.45 17.55
C ALA A 18 -26.16 24.94 17.54
N VAL A 19 -27.07 24.15 18.15
CA VAL A 19 -26.99 22.68 18.17
C VAL A 19 -27.24 22.09 16.77
N LEU A 20 -28.17 22.66 15.98
CA LEU A 20 -28.44 22.17 14.62
C LEU A 20 -27.27 22.40 13.67
N LEU A 21 -26.60 23.54 13.77
CA LEU A 21 -25.44 23.89 12.95
C LEU A 21 -24.21 23.01 13.29
N SER A 22 -24.04 22.63 14.56
CA SER A 22 -22.94 21.74 14.96
C SER A 22 -23.14 20.32 14.45
N GLN A 23 -24.36 19.81 14.43
CA GLN A 23 -24.70 18.48 13.91
C GLN A 23 -24.51 18.39 12.39
N VAL A 24 -24.89 19.45 11.66
CA VAL A 24 -24.67 19.53 10.20
C VAL A 24 -23.17 19.56 9.88
N ARG A 25 -22.38 20.29 10.65
CA ARG A 25 -20.92 20.37 10.44
C ARG A 25 -20.21 19.03 10.67
N LEU A 26 -20.61 18.26 11.69
CA LEU A 26 -20.10 16.92 11.97
C LEU A 26 -20.51 15.90 10.86
N PHE A 27 -21.72 16.04 10.32
CA PHE A 27 -22.19 15.19 9.23
C PHE A 27 -21.39 15.43 7.94
N PHE A 28 -21.11 16.68 7.58
CA PHE A 28 -20.26 17.02 6.42
C PHE A 28 -18.80 16.60 6.62
N GLN A 29 -18.25 16.69 7.83
CA GLN A 29 -16.90 16.19 8.11
C GLN A 29 -16.82 14.66 7.94
N SER A 30 -17.82 13.91 8.38
CA SER A 30 -17.83 12.44 8.21
C SER A 30 -17.98 12.02 6.75
N LEU A 31 -18.75 12.76 5.93
CA LEU A 31 -18.91 12.49 4.51
C LEU A 31 -17.62 12.76 3.70
N THR A 32 -16.89 13.83 4.04
CA THR A 32 -15.62 14.16 3.38
C THR A 32 -14.54 13.11 3.68
N TRP A 33 -14.48 12.58 4.90
CA TRP A 33 -13.59 11.49 5.26
C TRP A 33 -13.96 10.17 4.54
N ALA A 34 -15.23 9.86 4.40
CA ALA A 34 -15.69 8.66 3.67
C ALA A 34 -15.41 8.74 2.16
N LEU A 35 -15.45 9.95 1.56
CA LEU A 35 -15.09 10.18 0.15
C LEU A 35 -13.57 10.19 -0.08
N LEU A 36 -12.78 10.66 0.90
CA LEU A 36 -11.31 10.63 0.87
C LEU A 36 -10.75 9.22 1.13
N LEU A 37 -11.47 8.38 1.87
CA LEU A 37 -11.17 6.96 2.08
C LEU A 37 -11.72 6.09 0.93
N ARG A 38 -11.68 6.54 -0.32
CA ARG A 38 -11.76 5.59 -1.42
C ARG A 38 -10.65 4.58 -1.19
N PRO A 39 -10.95 3.29 -0.94
CA PRO A 39 -9.90 2.31 -0.80
C PRO A 39 -9.05 2.43 -2.06
N PHE A 40 -7.79 2.85 -1.92
CA PHE A 40 -6.81 2.70 -2.98
C PHE A 40 -6.91 1.23 -3.37
N ARG A 41 -7.55 0.95 -4.50
CA ARG A 41 -7.57 -0.41 -5.02
C ARG A 41 -6.12 -0.78 -5.22
N SER A 42 -5.61 -1.61 -4.33
CA SER A 42 -4.29 -2.20 -4.53
C SER A 42 -4.28 -2.77 -5.94
N PRO A 43 -3.27 -2.48 -6.75
CA PRO A 43 -3.21 -3.01 -8.10
C PRO A 43 -3.37 -4.53 -8.04
N VAL A 44 -4.11 -5.08 -8.99
CA VAL A 44 -4.30 -6.53 -9.10
C VAL A 44 -2.92 -7.15 -9.30
N THR A 45 -2.55 -8.08 -8.42
CA THR A 45 -1.27 -8.79 -8.50
C THR A 45 -1.35 -9.86 -9.58
N THR A 46 -0.36 -9.92 -10.45
CA THR A 46 -0.34 -10.83 -11.61
C THR A 46 0.85 -11.79 -11.56
N THR A 47 0.82 -12.82 -12.41
CA THR A 47 1.98 -13.71 -12.60
C THR A 47 3.19 -12.96 -13.17
N THR A 48 2.97 -11.89 -13.92
CA THR A 48 4.02 -10.97 -14.41
C THR A 48 4.74 -10.30 -13.24
N ASP A 49 3.99 -9.85 -12.20
CA ASP A 49 4.60 -9.27 -10.99
C ASP A 49 5.53 -10.26 -10.28
N LEU A 50 5.14 -11.53 -10.24
CA LEU A 50 5.97 -12.60 -9.68
C LEU A 50 7.29 -12.74 -10.45
N LEU A 51 7.24 -12.81 -11.78
CA LEU A 51 8.43 -12.91 -12.63
C LEU A 51 9.35 -11.69 -12.47
N VAL A 52 8.79 -10.48 -12.35
CA VAL A 52 9.56 -9.25 -12.10
C VAL A 52 10.37 -9.37 -10.80
N VAL A 53 9.73 -9.80 -9.70
CA VAL A 53 10.43 -9.92 -8.41
C VAL A 53 11.47 -11.03 -8.44
N GLN A 54 11.18 -12.18 -9.03
CA GLN A 54 12.14 -13.28 -9.19
C GLN A 54 13.37 -12.84 -9.98
N ARG A 55 13.18 -12.09 -11.06
CA ARG A 55 14.27 -11.57 -11.87
C ARG A 55 15.09 -10.51 -11.13
N ALA A 56 14.43 -9.63 -10.37
CA ALA A 56 15.12 -8.65 -9.52
C ALA A 56 16.01 -9.32 -8.45
N LYS A 57 15.56 -10.43 -7.84
CA LYS A 57 16.38 -11.25 -6.93
C LYS A 57 17.64 -11.81 -7.60
N GLN A 58 17.52 -12.26 -8.86
CA GLN A 58 18.66 -12.74 -9.63
C GLN A 58 19.68 -11.64 -9.93
N ILE A 59 19.21 -10.40 -10.17
CA ILE A 59 20.09 -9.26 -10.41
C ILE A 59 20.79 -8.84 -9.11
N LEU A 60 20.05 -8.66 -8.01
CA LEU A 60 20.59 -8.19 -6.72
C LEU A 60 21.12 -9.36 -5.89
N ASN A 61 22.07 -10.12 -6.44
CA ASN A 61 22.62 -11.33 -5.83
C ASN A 61 23.97 -11.13 -5.10
N SER A 62 24.60 -9.97 -5.25
CA SER A 62 25.89 -9.67 -4.63
C SER A 62 26.09 -8.18 -4.39
N GLU A 63 26.96 -7.83 -3.44
CA GLU A 63 27.34 -6.44 -3.13
C GLU A 63 27.94 -5.72 -4.35
N ALA A 64 28.59 -6.43 -5.25
CA ALA A 64 29.20 -5.85 -6.45
C ALA A 64 28.20 -5.27 -7.44
N VAL A 65 26.95 -5.73 -7.41
CA VAL A 65 25.86 -5.25 -8.30
C VAL A 65 24.83 -4.40 -7.55
N TRP A 66 24.92 -4.31 -6.23
CA TRP A 66 23.99 -3.50 -5.45
C TRP A 66 24.49 -2.05 -5.35
N ASN A 67 23.65 -1.11 -5.79
CA ASN A 67 23.88 0.32 -5.62
C ASN A 67 23.11 0.83 -4.38
N ARG A 68 23.84 1.31 -3.36
CA ARG A 68 23.26 1.87 -2.14
C ARG A 68 22.72 3.30 -2.33
N ASP A 69 23.23 4.02 -3.35
CA ASP A 69 22.92 5.43 -3.59
C ASP A 69 21.93 5.53 -4.75
N ASP A 70 20.65 5.25 -4.47
CA ASP A 70 19.59 5.39 -5.46
C ASP A 70 19.28 6.86 -5.72
N ASP A 71 19.55 7.31 -6.93
CA ASP A 71 19.25 8.66 -7.43
C ASP A 71 17.99 8.70 -8.31
N ARG A 72 17.26 7.58 -8.43
CA ARG A 72 16.09 7.35 -9.30
C ARG A 72 16.36 7.44 -10.80
N LEU A 73 17.60 7.62 -11.21
CA LEU A 73 17.94 7.69 -12.60
C LEU A 73 18.13 6.28 -13.17
N TYR A 74 17.41 5.97 -14.23
CA TYR A 74 17.57 4.72 -14.94
C TYR A 74 18.60 4.89 -16.06
N HIS A 75 19.75 4.26 -15.88
CA HIS A 75 20.78 4.18 -16.90
C HIS A 75 20.74 2.79 -17.55
N SER A 76 20.59 2.73 -18.87
CA SER A 76 20.50 1.46 -19.60
C SER A 76 21.79 0.63 -19.55
N ASP A 77 22.92 1.29 -19.36
CA ASP A 77 24.27 0.73 -19.27
C ASP A 77 24.76 0.52 -17.84
N ALA A 78 23.89 0.82 -16.82
CA ALA A 78 24.25 0.65 -15.42
C ALA A 78 24.62 -0.80 -15.11
N LYS A 79 25.74 -0.98 -14.39
CA LYS A 79 26.22 -2.28 -13.90
C LYS A 79 25.78 -2.58 -12.47
N THR A 80 25.37 -1.56 -11.74
CA THR A 80 24.88 -1.65 -10.36
C THR A 80 23.45 -1.12 -10.27
N PHE A 81 22.64 -1.69 -9.39
CA PHE A 81 21.21 -1.41 -9.30
C PHE A 81 20.77 -1.27 -7.85
N SER A 82 20.02 -0.21 -7.56
CA SER A 82 19.25 -0.13 -6.31
C SER A 82 18.05 -1.09 -6.36
N LEU A 83 17.39 -1.29 -5.24
CA LEU A 83 16.14 -2.05 -5.17
C LEU A 83 15.08 -1.53 -6.16
N TYR A 84 14.87 -0.21 -6.19
CA TYR A 84 13.92 0.43 -7.09
C TYR A 84 14.29 0.24 -8.56
N ILE A 85 15.55 0.49 -8.91
CA ILE A 85 16.03 0.39 -10.31
C ILE A 85 16.04 -1.07 -10.79
N ALA A 86 16.39 -2.04 -9.92
CA ALA A 86 16.32 -3.46 -10.26
C ALA A 86 14.88 -3.88 -10.61
N LEU A 87 13.89 -3.49 -9.79
CA LEU A 87 12.48 -3.75 -10.07
C LEU A 87 12.00 -3.03 -11.36
N ALA A 88 12.42 -1.78 -11.58
CA ALA A 88 12.08 -1.02 -12.79
C ALA A 88 12.66 -1.65 -14.05
N LYS A 89 13.95 -2.07 -14.03
CA LYS A 89 14.63 -2.75 -15.10
C LYS A 89 13.92 -4.07 -15.45
N THR A 90 13.69 -4.91 -14.46
CA THR A 90 13.08 -6.22 -14.67
C THR A 90 11.63 -6.11 -15.15
N SER A 91 10.88 -5.10 -14.70
CA SER A 91 9.55 -4.84 -15.24
C SER A 91 9.58 -4.53 -16.73
N ARG A 92 10.52 -3.69 -17.18
CA ARG A 92 10.70 -3.43 -18.62
C ARG A 92 11.10 -4.68 -19.40
N GLU A 93 11.97 -5.52 -18.85
CA GLU A 93 12.41 -6.77 -19.50
C GLU A 93 11.25 -7.78 -19.62
N VAL A 94 10.39 -7.88 -18.62
CA VAL A 94 9.33 -8.91 -18.55
C VAL A 94 8.04 -8.44 -19.25
N SER A 95 7.65 -7.18 -19.09
CA SER A 95 6.36 -6.65 -19.56
C SER A 95 6.48 -5.60 -20.68
N GLY A 96 7.69 -5.21 -21.07
CA GLY A 96 7.93 -4.17 -22.04
C GLY A 96 7.71 -2.74 -21.53
N LYS A 97 7.21 -2.58 -20.33
CA LYS A 97 6.88 -1.28 -19.71
C LYS A 97 7.26 -1.24 -18.24
N PHE A 98 7.45 -0.04 -17.73
CA PHE A 98 7.64 0.21 -16.32
C PHE A 98 6.37 0.82 -15.71
N GLU A 99 5.88 0.21 -14.63
CA GLU A 99 4.73 0.70 -13.87
C GLU A 99 5.16 1.05 -12.45
N HIS A 100 5.27 2.35 -12.16
CA HIS A 100 5.68 2.85 -10.83
C HIS A 100 4.76 2.37 -9.69
N ARG A 101 3.50 2.07 -9.99
CA ARG A 101 2.50 1.50 -9.07
C ARG A 101 2.07 0.10 -9.49
N GLY A 102 2.92 -0.66 -10.14
CA GLY A 102 2.69 -2.07 -10.42
C GLY A 102 2.55 -2.89 -9.12
N GLY A 103 1.88 -4.03 -9.20
CA GLY A 103 1.64 -4.90 -8.04
C GLY A 103 2.93 -5.25 -7.31
N TYR A 104 3.99 -5.57 -8.03
CA TYR A 104 5.32 -5.86 -7.47
C TYR A 104 5.91 -4.70 -6.65
N MET A 105 5.72 -3.43 -7.09
CA MET A 105 6.21 -2.26 -6.37
C MET A 105 5.42 -2.00 -5.07
N GLU A 106 4.10 -2.14 -5.12
CA GLU A 106 3.25 -1.94 -3.94
C GLU A 106 3.49 -3.03 -2.90
N GLU A 107 3.67 -4.28 -3.31
CA GLU A 107 3.99 -5.37 -2.38
C GLU A 107 5.37 -5.18 -1.74
N ALA A 108 6.37 -4.72 -2.48
CA ALA A 108 7.69 -4.43 -1.93
C ALA A 108 7.64 -3.25 -0.92
N ARG A 109 6.89 -2.18 -1.22
CA ARG A 109 6.67 -1.07 -0.27
C ARG A 109 5.99 -1.55 1.01
N PHE A 110 4.99 -2.41 0.87
CA PHE A 110 4.29 -2.98 2.01
C PHE A 110 5.24 -3.80 2.89
N VAL A 111 6.06 -4.66 2.29
CA VAL A 111 7.05 -5.48 3.01
C VAL A 111 8.06 -4.60 3.76
N ILE A 112 8.53 -3.52 3.15
CA ILE A 112 9.43 -2.58 3.84
C ILE A 112 8.77 -1.99 5.08
N GLY A 113 7.49 -1.60 5.00
CA GLY A 113 6.72 -1.14 6.16
C GLY A 113 6.60 -2.20 7.27
N GLU A 114 6.52 -3.50 6.91
CA GLU A 114 6.46 -4.59 7.89
C GLU A 114 7.82 -4.86 8.57
N ILE A 115 8.94 -4.79 7.84
CA ILE A 115 10.28 -5.10 8.38
C ILE A 115 10.97 -3.91 9.04
N ALA A 116 10.56 -2.68 8.71
CA ALA A 116 11.09 -1.44 9.27
C ALA A 116 9.99 -0.53 9.86
N PRO A 117 9.11 -1.02 10.76
CA PRO A 117 7.92 -0.30 11.20
C PRO A 117 8.26 0.96 12.02
N GLN A 118 9.48 1.07 12.54
CA GLN A 118 9.95 2.21 13.33
C GLN A 118 10.47 3.36 12.46
N LYS A 119 10.64 3.12 11.15
CA LYS A 119 11.20 4.11 10.22
C LYS A 119 10.07 4.70 9.37
N HIS A 120 10.09 6.02 9.24
CA HIS A 120 9.18 6.73 8.33
C HIS A 120 9.94 7.03 7.05
N TYR A 121 9.52 6.43 5.94
CA TYR A 121 10.10 6.62 4.63
C TYR A 121 9.09 7.32 3.71
N ASP A 122 9.48 8.45 3.11
CA ASP A 122 8.66 9.15 2.11
C ASP A 122 8.59 8.36 0.80
N HIS A 123 9.71 7.75 0.44
CA HIS A 123 9.88 6.89 -0.72
C HIS A 123 10.42 5.51 -0.33
N PRO A 124 9.58 4.60 0.19
CA PRO A 124 10.04 3.41 0.90
C PRO A 124 11.09 2.58 0.19
N LEU A 125 10.95 2.33 -1.13
CA LEU A 125 11.91 1.50 -1.87
C LEU A 125 13.31 2.14 -1.94
N MET A 126 13.37 3.45 -2.11
CA MET A 126 14.60 4.18 -2.26
C MET A 126 15.21 4.54 -0.91
N ASP A 127 14.40 5.08 -0.01
CA ASP A 127 14.87 5.51 1.31
C ASP A 127 15.36 4.32 2.12
N PHE A 128 14.67 3.16 2.01
CA PHE A 128 15.13 1.91 2.61
C PHE A 128 16.45 1.43 1.98
N ASN A 129 16.58 1.50 0.64
CA ASN A 129 17.82 1.12 -0.05
C ASN A 129 19.00 2.00 0.37
N ASN A 130 18.78 3.31 0.53
CA ASN A 130 19.81 4.30 0.86
C ASN A 130 20.07 4.44 2.36
N ASP A 131 19.28 3.79 3.20
CA ASP A 131 19.47 3.82 4.65
C ASP A 131 20.82 3.21 5.03
N PRO A 132 21.68 3.92 5.77
CA PRO A 132 23.02 3.45 6.11
C PRO A 132 23.03 2.14 6.92
N THR A 133 21.93 1.79 7.57
CA THR A 133 21.78 0.54 8.32
C THR A 133 21.28 -0.63 7.48
N THR A 134 20.78 -0.39 6.27
CA THR A 134 20.30 -1.43 5.37
C THR A 134 21.48 -2.18 4.75
N THR A 135 21.39 -3.50 4.72
CA THR A 135 22.36 -4.41 4.12
C THR A 135 21.80 -5.06 2.85
N LEU A 136 22.65 -5.64 2.02
CA LEU A 136 22.19 -6.45 0.87
C LEU A 136 21.27 -7.60 1.33
N ALA A 137 21.54 -8.21 2.49
CA ALA A 137 20.69 -9.24 3.05
C ALA A 137 19.26 -8.74 3.34
N ASP A 138 19.13 -7.48 3.78
CA ASP A 138 17.80 -6.86 3.98
C ASP A 138 17.09 -6.63 2.66
N ILE A 139 17.81 -6.18 1.62
CA ILE A 139 17.27 -6.04 0.26
C ILE A 139 16.77 -7.40 -0.28
N GLN A 140 17.58 -8.45 -0.14
CA GLN A 140 17.21 -9.80 -0.54
C GLN A 140 16.00 -10.33 0.26
N ARG A 141 15.93 -10.01 1.55
CA ARG A 141 14.78 -10.32 2.41
C ARG A 141 13.51 -9.64 1.95
N VAL A 142 13.58 -8.33 1.60
CA VAL A 142 12.43 -7.61 1.02
C VAL A 142 11.92 -8.34 -0.22
N LEU A 143 12.79 -8.66 -1.17
CA LEU A 143 12.42 -9.34 -2.41
C LEU A 143 11.84 -10.73 -2.14
N ALA A 144 12.42 -11.52 -1.22
CA ALA A 144 11.92 -12.84 -0.86
C ALA A 144 10.52 -12.78 -0.22
N LEU A 145 10.30 -11.86 0.70
CA LEU A 145 8.98 -11.67 1.33
C LEU A 145 7.94 -11.14 0.33
N THR A 146 8.35 -10.25 -0.57
CA THR A 146 7.50 -9.75 -1.66
C THR A 146 7.04 -10.89 -2.56
N GLU A 147 7.95 -11.78 -2.96
CA GLU A 147 7.63 -12.98 -3.75
C GLU A 147 6.60 -13.86 -3.05
N ILE A 148 6.79 -14.17 -1.76
CA ILE A 148 5.87 -14.98 -0.95
C ILE A 148 4.47 -14.33 -0.90
N ARG A 149 4.39 -13.01 -0.73
CA ARG A 149 3.11 -12.28 -0.68
C ARG A 149 2.37 -12.35 -2.01
N ILE A 150 3.08 -12.14 -3.11
CA ILE A 150 2.54 -12.26 -4.48
C ILE A 150 1.98 -13.67 -4.70
N ILE A 151 2.74 -14.72 -4.38
CA ILE A 151 2.29 -16.11 -4.51
C ILE A 151 1.01 -16.35 -3.71
N LYS A 152 0.95 -15.92 -2.45
CA LYS A 152 -0.25 -16.06 -1.61
C LYS A 152 -1.47 -15.36 -2.22
N LYS A 153 -1.30 -14.15 -2.77
CA LYS A 153 -2.39 -13.42 -3.44
C LYS A 153 -2.90 -14.17 -4.66
N LEU A 154 -2.01 -14.65 -5.53
CA LEU A 154 -2.37 -15.41 -6.72
C LEU A 154 -3.09 -16.72 -6.38
N GLN A 155 -2.70 -17.40 -5.31
CA GLN A 155 -3.37 -18.62 -4.83
C GLN A 155 -4.78 -18.31 -4.31
N ASN A 156 -4.95 -17.24 -3.55
CA ASN A 156 -6.25 -16.81 -3.01
C ASN A 156 -7.22 -16.42 -4.13
N GLU A 157 -6.74 -15.77 -5.19
CA GLU A 157 -7.57 -15.42 -6.35
C GLU A 157 -8.03 -16.66 -7.11
N LYS A 158 -7.15 -17.65 -7.32
CA LYS A 158 -7.52 -18.94 -7.94
C LYS A 158 -8.56 -19.71 -7.10
N GLY A 159 -8.48 -19.63 -5.78
CA GLY A 159 -9.46 -20.26 -4.88
C GLY A 159 -10.85 -19.62 -4.96
N ARG A 160 -10.92 -18.31 -5.20
CA ARG A 160 -12.19 -17.56 -5.34
C ARG A 160 -12.91 -17.80 -6.67
N THR A 161 -12.17 -18.11 -7.73
CA THR A 161 -12.72 -18.37 -9.07
C THR A 161 -13.19 -19.81 -9.29
N ARG A 162 -12.95 -20.72 -8.31
CA ARG A 162 -13.40 -22.11 -8.40
C ARG A 162 -14.89 -22.18 -8.05
N PRO A 163 -15.81 -22.62 -8.96
CA PRO A 163 -17.21 -22.76 -8.62
C PRO A 163 -17.39 -23.77 -7.46
N PRO A 164 -18.43 -23.61 -6.63
CA PRO A 164 -18.73 -24.55 -5.55
C PRO A 164 -18.88 -25.96 -6.14
N ARG A 165 -18.24 -26.94 -5.53
CA ARG A 165 -18.23 -28.35 -5.95
C ARG A 165 -19.60 -29.04 -5.89
N ASP A 166 -20.60 -28.37 -5.31
CA ASP A 166 -21.88 -28.98 -4.94
C ASP A 166 -22.90 -29.07 -6.09
N LEU A 167 -22.56 -28.65 -7.32
CA LEU A 167 -23.49 -28.73 -8.46
C LEU A 167 -23.31 -29.98 -9.35
N LEU A 168 -22.43 -30.95 -8.98
CA LEU A 168 -22.17 -32.14 -9.79
C LEU A 168 -22.90 -33.42 -9.32
N HIS A 169 -23.83 -33.33 -8.37
CA HIS A 169 -24.57 -34.49 -7.85
C HIS A 169 -26.08 -34.39 -8.04
N VAL A 170 -26.55 -33.83 -9.15
CA VAL A 170 -27.96 -33.97 -9.57
C VAL A 170 -27.97 -34.32 -11.06
N ALA A 171 -27.85 -35.60 -11.36
CA ALA A 171 -28.32 -36.21 -12.59
C ALA A 171 -28.52 -37.71 -12.32
#